data_b74cc31f1f08731d5b2df8f72b44de31
#
_entry.id   b74cc31f1f08731d5b2df8f72b44de31
#
_cell.length_a   1.000
_cell.length_b   1.000
_cell.length_c   1.000
_cell.angle_alpha   90.00
_cell.angle_beta   90.00
_cell.angle_gamma   90.00
#
_symmetry.space_group_name_H-M   'P 1'
#
loop_
_entity.id
_entity.type
_entity.pdbx_description
1 polymer ?
#
loop_
_entity_poly.entity_id
_entity_poly.type
_entity_poly.pdbx_seq_one_letter_code
_entity_poly.pdbx_strand_id
1 'polypeptide(L)'
;EFLTVFPSHPRGDYAQLQIGESFYNQRNSPDRDQTQVLQALNEYLGFLDRYPESPLAQTARERVKACRASIARSEFVVAYFYQKSRKAYRAAIPRYEHILKSYPDFEQTDETLLRLGQCLAYSGRNAEATPVLARLLDEYPDSPFTKEARLLMTPAK
;
A
#
# COMPACT_ATOMS: atom_id res chain seq x y z
N GLU A 1 28.29 -7.46 -6.21
CA GLU A 1 29.57 -8.16 -6.50
C GLU A 1 29.60 -9.61 -5.98
N PHE A 2 29.37 -9.90 -4.66
CA PHE A 2 29.51 -11.28 -4.12
C PHE A 2 28.69 -12.31 -4.90
N LEU A 3 27.39 -12.08 -5.10
CA LEU A 3 26.49 -13.00 -5.83
C LEU A 3 26.79 -13.10 -7.33
N THR A 4 27.45 -12.11 -7.90
CA THR A 4 27.90 -12.13 -9.29
C THR A 4 29.14 -13.03 -9.46
N VAL A 5 30.05 -12.99 -8.49
CA VAL A 5 31.28 -13.78 -8.50
C VAL A 5 31.06 -15.21 -8.01
N PHE A 6 30.15 -15.39 -7.03
CA PHE A 6 29.86 -16.67 -6.40
C PHE A 6 28.36 -17.01 -6.41
N PRO A 7 27.75 -17.23 -7.59
CA PRO A 7 26.29 -17.39 -7.71
C PRO A 7 25.73 -18.65 -7.00
N SER A 8 26.56 -19.67 -6.82
CA SER A 8 26.20 -20.96 -6.19
C SER A 8 26.73 -21.10 -4.76
N HIS A 9 27.16 -20.00 -4.13
CA HIS A 9 27.70 -20.08 -2.79
C HIS A 9 26.62 -20.53 -1.77
N PRO A 10 26.93 -21.44 -0.82
CA PRO A 10 25.95 -21.93 0.18
C PRO A 10 25.28 -20.85 1.03
N ARG A 11 25.89 -19.67 1.15
CA ARG A 11 25.31 -18.51 1.86
C ARG A 11 24.80 -17.43 0.89
N GLY A 12 24.48 -17.79 -0.33
CA GLY A 12 23.95 -16.86 -1.33
C GLY A 12 22.59 -16.28 -0.89
N ASP A 13 21.75 -17.06 -0.25
CA ASP A 13 20.49 -16.62 0.34
C ASP A 13 20.69 -15.53 1.41
N TYR A 14 21.62 -15.73 2.36
CA TYR A 14 21.94 -14.72 3.35
C TYR A 14 22.45 -13.43 2.70
N ALA A 15 23.34 -13.54 1.72
CA ALA A 15 23.88 -12.36 1.03
C ALA A 15 22.78 -11.58 0.28
N GLN A 16 21.86 -12.28 -0.40
CA GLN A 16 20.73 -11.66 -1.09
C GLN A 16 19.79 -10.92 -0.10
N LEU A 17 19.49 -11.57 1.03
CA LEU A 17 18.66 -10.94 2.07
C LEU A 17 19.33 -9.67 2.60
N GLN A 18 20.66 -9.69 2.85
CA GLN A 18 21.38 -8.53 3.35
C GLN A 18 21.41 -7.34 2.36
N ILE A 19 21.34 -7.60 1.06
CA ILE A 19 21.20 -6.54 0.06
C ILE A 19 19.83 -5.85 0.26
N GLY A 20 18.74 -6.62 0.38
CA GLY A 20 17.41 -6.08 0.67
C GLY A 20 17.37 -5.29 1.99
N GLU A 21 17.96 -5.82 3.06
CA GLU A 21 18.07 -5.13 4.36
C GLU A 21 18.85 -3.82 4.25
N SER A 22 19.91 -3.76 3.45
CA SER A 22 20.67 -2.54 3.23
C SER A 22 19.81 -1.42 2.64
N PHE A 23 19.01 -1.71 1.61
CA PHE A 23 18.07 -0.74 1.04
C PHE A 23 16.95 -0.40 2.02
N TYR A 24 16.38 -1.40 2.70
CA TYR A 24 15.29 -1.20 3.64
C TYR A 24 15.69 -0.29 4.82
N ASN A 25 16.93 -0.39 5.30
CA ASN A 25 17.44 0.44 6.37
C ASN A 25 17.71 1.90 5.94
N GLN A 26 17.82 2.16 4.64
CA GLN A 26 17.96 3.50 4.07
C GLN A 26 16.61 4.15 3.70
N ARG A 27 15.48 3.50 4.02
CA ARG A 27 14.15 4.02 3.68
C ARG A 27 13.85 5.35 4.34
N ASN A 28 13.13 6.18 3.61
CA ASN A 28 12.56 7.42 4.10
C ASN A 28 11.18 7.21 4.75
N SER A 29 10.68 8.28 5.39
CA SER A 29 9.28 8.35 5.82
C SER A 29 8.31 8.31 4.60
N PRO A 30 7.04 7.88 4.78
CA PRO A 30 6.09 7.71 3.66
C PRO A 30 5.78 8.97 2.85
N ASP A 31 6.00 10.16 3.40
CA ASP A 31 5.81 11.45 2.74
C ASP A 31 6.98 11.87 1.82
N ARG A 32 8.04 11.07 1.79
CA ARG A 32 9.25 11.29 1.00
C ARG A 32 9.45 10.24 -0.09
N ASP A 33 10.54 10.38 -0.83
CA ASP A 33 10.93 9.43 -1.88
C ASP A 33 11.02 7.99 -1.37
N GLN A 34 10.36 7.06 -2.08
CA GLN A 34 10.27 5.64 -1.74
C GLN A 34 11.22 4.76 -2.58
N THR A 35 12.19 5.33 -3.28
CA THR A 35 13.11 4.58 -4.14
C THR A 35 13.80 3.45 -3.40
N GLN A 36 14.27 3.69 -2.16
CA GLN A 36 14.95 2.67 -1.36
C GLN A 36 14.00 1.52 -0.96
N VAL A 37 12.74 1.82 -0.67
CA VAL A 37 11.74 0.79 -0.35
C VAL A 37 11.42 -0.07 -1.56
N LEU A 38 11.33 0.54 -2.75
CA LEU A 38 11.10 -0.18 -4.02
C LEU A 38 12.30 -1.08 -4.35
N GLN A 39 13.53 -0.61 -4.16
CA GLN A 39 14.73 -1.42 -4.32
C GLN A 39 14.76 -2.59 -3.34
N ALA A 40 14.48 -2.34 -2.05
CA ALA A 40 14.38 -3.40 -1.05
C ALA A 40 13.32 -4.45 -1.43
N LEU A 41 12.13 -4.00 -1.87
CA LEU A 41 11.06 -4.89 -2.31
C LEU A 41 11.51 -5.81 -3.45
N ASN A 42 12.18 -5.26 -4.46
CA ASN A 42 12.69 -6.03 -5.60
C ASN A 42 13.72 -7.08 -5.16
N GLU A 43 14.62 -6.73 -4.24
CA GLU A 43 15.61 -7.66 -3.70
C GLU A 43 14.97 -8.80 -2.91
N TYR A 44 13.96 -8.52 -2.09
CA TYR A 44 13.22 -9.54 -1.34
C TYR A 44 12.37 -10.45 -2.24
N LEU A 45 11.76 -9.91 -3.29
CA LEU A 45 11.03 -10.72 -4.28
C LEU A 45 12.00 -11.62 -5.05
N GLY A 46 13.16 -11.08 -5.48
CA GLY A 46 14.22 -11.86 -6.12
C GLY A 46 14.81 -12.94 -5.19
N PHE A 47 14.88 -12.66 -3.88
CA PHE A 47 15.24 -13.67 -2.88
C PHE A 47 14.23 -14.83 -2.86
N LEU A 48 12.93 -14.52 -2.78
CA LEU A 48 11.87 -15.54 -2.70
C LEU A 48 11.78 -16.40 -3.97
N ASP A 49 12.08 -15.81 -5.13
CA ASP A 49 12.14 -16.53 -6.40
C ASP A 49 13.35 -17.47 -6.45
N ARG A 50 14.52 -17.03 -6.00
CA ARG A 50 15.76 -17.80 -6.07
C ARG A 50 15.94 -18.81 -4.95
N TYR A 51 15.43 -18.49 -3.76
CA TYR A 51 15.65 -19.29 -2.54
C TYR A 51 14.33 -19.60 -1.79
N PRO A 52 13.32 -20.18 -2.45
CA PRO A 52 11.99 -20.38 -1.85
C PRO A 52 12.02 -21.29 -0.60
N GLU A 53 12.97 -22.23 -0.55
CA GLU A 53 13.14 -23.21 0.53
C GLU A 53 14.18 -22.77 1.61
N SER A 54 14.71 -21.55 1.49
CA SER A 54 15.65 -21.05 2.50
C SER A 54 14.96 -20.88 3.87
N PRO A 55 15.64 -21.19 4.98
CA PRO A 55 15.14 -20.84 6.33
C PRO A 55 14.82 -19.36 6.50
N LEU A 56 15.39 -18.49 5.66
CA LEU A 56 15.19 -17.05 5.66
C LEU A 56 13.96 -16.59 4.82
N ALA A 57 13.30 -17.53 4.13
CA ALA A 57 12.17 -17.18 3.23
C ALA A 57 11.00 -16.52 3.98
N GLN A 58 10.73 -16.95 5.22
CA GLN A 58 9.70 -16.30 6.03
C GLN A 58 10.04 -14.85 6.36
N THR A 59 11.28 -14.58 6.74
CA THR A 59 11.76 -13.20 6.95
C THR A 59 11.62 -12.35 5.70
N ALA A 60 11.98 -12.88 4.53
CA ALA A 60 11.81 -12.17 3.27
C ALA A 60 10.33 -11.85 2.96
N ARG A 61 9.39 -12.79 3.21
CA ARG A 61 7.94 -12.54 3.04
C ARG A 61 7.44 -11.41 3.95
N GLU A 62 7.89 -11.38 5.21
CA GLU A 62 7.55 -10.32 6.15
C GLU A 62 8.09 -8.95 5.69
N ARG A 63 9.30 -8.94 5.15
CA ARG A 63 9.90 -7.73 4.56
C ARG A 63 9.14 -7.25 3.31
N VAL A 64 8.74 -8.16 2.43
CA VAL A 64 7.87 -7.83 1.29
C VAL A 64 6.58 -7.16 1.76
N LYS A 65 5.92 -7.74 2.76
CA LYS A 65 4.70 -7.16 3.35
C LYS A 65 4.96 -5.75 3.90
N ALA A 66 6.04 -5.56 4.66
CA ALA A 66 6.41 -4.26 5.22
C ALA A 66 6.74 -3.21 4.13
N CYS A 67 7.45 -3.59 3.06
CA CYS A 67 7.72 -2.69 1.94
C CYS A 67 6.42 -2.29 1.24
N ARG A 68 5.53 -3.25 0.95
CA ARG A 68 4.23 -2.97 0.31
C ARG A 68 3.37 -2.04 1.16
N ALA A 69 3.32 -2.24 2.47
CA ALA A 69 2.62 -1.36 3.41
C ALA A 69 3.20 0.07 3.39
N SER A 70 4.53 0.21 3.35
CA SER A 70 5.18 1.52 3.26
C SER A 70 4.83 2.25 1.97
N ILE A 71 4.83 1.56 0.83
CA ILE A 71 4.47 2.14 -0.47
C ILE A 71 3.00 2.55 -0.49
N ALA A 72 2.09 1.67 -0.03
CA ALA A 72 0.67 1.98 0.07
C ALA A 72 0.42 3.22 0.96
N ARG A 73 1.14 3.31 2.08
CA ARG A 73 1.07 4.46 2.98
C ARG A 73 1.53 5.76 2.28
N SER A 74 2.60 5.69 1.50
CA SER A 74 3.08 6.84 0.73
C SER A 74 2.04 7.31 -0.29
N GLU A 75 1.45 6.39 -1.04
CA GLU A 75 0.39 6.72 -2.00
C GLU A 75 -0.84 7.32 -1.30
N PHE A 76 -1.20 6.79 -0.12
CA PHE A 76 -2.29 7.32 0.69
C PHE A 76 -2.02 8.77 1.12
N VAL A 77 -0.83 9.07 1.62
CA VAL A 77 -0.43 10.44 2.03
C VAL A 77 -0.57 11.42 0.87
N VAL A 78 -0.12 11.02 -0.32
CA VAL A 78 -0.24 11.86 -1.52
C VAL A 78 -1.70 12.05 -1.93
N ALA A 79 -2.51 10.97 -1.95
CA ALA A 79 -3.94 11.05 -2.26
C ALA A 79 -4.68 11.95 -1.27
N TYR A 80 -4.39 11.81 0.02
CA TYR A 80 -4.98 12.61 1.09
C TYR A 80 -4.61 14.10 0.97
N PHE A 81 -3.36 14.41 0.60
CA PHE A 81 -2.94 15.78 0.32
C PHE A 81 -3.76 16.41 -0.82
N TYR A 82 -3.95 15.70 -1.93
CA TYR A 82 -4.81 16.17 -3.03
C TYR A 82 -6.25 16.38 -2.59
N GLN A 83 -6.80 15.48 -1.80
CA GLN A 83 -8.15 15.59 -1.28
C GLN A 83 -8.32 16.77 -0.33
N LYS A 84 -7.49 16.88 0.71
CA LYS A 84 -7.68 17.83 1.81
C LYS A 84 -7.12 19.22 1.51
N SER A 85 -5.87 19.29 1.05
CA SER A 85 -5.18 20.58 0.89
C SER A 85 -5.51 21.26 -0.43
N ARG A 86 -5.75 20.47 -1.48
CA ARG A 86 -6.01 20.99 -2.83
C ARG A 86 -7.49 20.90 -3.25
N LYS A 87 -8.32 20.15 -2.53
CA LYS A 87 -9.70 19.80 -2.90
C LYS A 87 -9.79 19.24 -4.34
N ALA A 88 -8.70 18.63 -4.80
CA ALA A 88 -8.55 18.07 -6.14
C ALA A 88 -9.06 16.62 -6.15
N TYR A 89 -10.35 16.43 -5.88
CA TYR A 89 -10.95 15.11 -5.71
C TYR A 89 -10.70 14.18 -6.91
N ARG A 90 -10.81 14.72 -8.14
CA ARG A 90 -10.55 13.94 -9.37
C ARG A 90 -9.13 13.41 -9.47
N ALA A 91 -8.14 14.11 -8.88
CA ALA A 91 -6.76 13.65 -8.85
C ALA A 91 -6.48 12.64 -7.72
N ALA A 92 -7.26 12.70 -6.63
CA ALA A 92 -7.16 11.76 -5.52
C ALA A 92 -7.80 10.39 -5.83
N ILE A 93 -8.90 10.36 -6.58
CA ILE A 93 -9.67 9.14 -6.92
C ILE A 93 -8.76 8.03 -7.47
N PRO A 94 -8.04 8.18 -8.59
CA PRO A 94 -7.24 7.10 -9.17
C PRO A 94 -6.14 6.59 -8.23
N ARG A 95 -5.64 7.42 -7.31
CA ARG A 95 -4.64 7.01 -6.32
C ARG A 95 -5.26 6.09 -5.26
N TYR A 96 -6.43 6.44 -4.71
CA TYR A 96 -7.14 5.57 -3.77
C TYR A 96 -7.58 4.26 -4.43
N GLU A 97 -8.07 4.31 -5.68
CA GLU A 97 -8.40 3.10 -6.46
C GLU A 97 -7.18 2.20 -6.64
N HIS A 98 -6.01 2.78 -6.95
CA HIS A 98 -4.75 2.05 -7.08
C HIS A 98 -4.35 1.36 -5.77
N ILE A 99 -4.47 2.05 -4.63
CA ILE A 99 -4.18 1.46 -3.31
C ILE A 99 -5.07 0.24 -3.07
N LEU A 100 -6.39 0.38 -3.24
CA LEU A 100 -7.35 -0.71 -3.01
C LEU A 100 -7.14 -1.92 -3.93
N LYS A 101 -6.65 -1.69 -5.14
CA LYS A 101 -6.36 -2.73 -6.12
C LYS A 101 -5.01 -3.42 -5.87
N SER A 102 -3.97 -2.65 -5.60
CA SER A 102 -2.59 -3.14 -5.57
C SER A 102 -2.13 -3.58 -4.20
N TYR A 103 -2.78 -3.09 -3.14
CA TYR A 103 -2.41 -3.35 -1.74
C TYR A 103 -3.62 -3.78 -0.91
N PRO A 104 -4.24 -4.94 -1.19
CA PRO A 104 -5.47 -5.39 -0.52
C PRO A 104 -5.29 -5.58 1.00
N ASP A 105 -4.06 -5.86 1.45
CA ASP A 105 -3.70 -6.05 2.86
C ASP A 105 -3.26 -4.75 3.56
N PHE A 106 -3.53 -3.59 2.95
CA PHE A 106 -3.16 -2.31 3.55
C PHE A 106 -3.98 -2.04 4.80
N GLU A 107 -3.32 -1.73 5.91
CA GLU A 107 -3.94 -1.55 7.24
C GLU A 107 -5.01 -0.45 7.31
N GLN A 108 -4.94 0.55 6.40
CA GLN A 108 -5.91 1.66 6.31
C GLN A 108 -6.86 1.50 5.11
N THR A 109 -7.20 0.27 4.76
CA THR A 109 -8.14 -0.01 3.66
C THR A 109 -9.52 0.58 3.93
N ASP A 110 -10.00 0.51 5.17
CA ASP A 110 -11.27 1.11 5.61
C ASP A 110 -11.27 2.64 5.45
N GLU A 111 -10.21 3.33 5.89
CA GLU A 111 -10.08 4.77 5.66
C GLU A 111 -9.97 5.08 4.17
N THR A 112 -9.24 4.28 3.40
CA THR A 112 -9.08 4.46 1.96
C THR A 112 -10.43 4.37 1.24
N LEU A 113 -11.29 3.41 1.61
CA LEU A 113 -12.65 3.28 1.09
C LEU A 113 -13.51 4.52 1.41
N LEU A 114 -13.46 5.01 2.66
CA LEU A 114 -14.15 6.24 3.02
C LEU A 114 -13.67 7.42 2.16
N ARG A 115 -12.35 7.63 2.06
CA ARG A 115 -11.77 8.77 1.33
C ARG A 115 -12.09 8.72 -0.16
N LEU A 116 -12.06 7.53 -0.77
CA LEU A 116 -12.50 7.34 -2.15
C LEU A 116 -13.98 7.69 -2.30
N GLY A 117 -14.85 7.16 -1.45
CA GLY A 117 -16.28 7.47 -1.45
C GLY A 117 -16.57 8.97 -1.32
N GLN A 118 -15.87 9.66 -0.43
CA GLN A 118 -15.94 11.13 -0.29
C GLN A 118 -15.53 11.84 -1.59
N CYS A 119 -14.40 11.47 -2.19
CA CYS A 119 -13.91 12.09 -3.41
C CYS A 119 -14.87 11.90 -4.57
N LEU A 120 -15.46 10.71 -4.70
CA LEU A 120 -16.48 10.39 -5.71
C LEU A 120 -17.74 11.24 -5.49
N ALA A 121 -18.26 11.29 -4.26
CA ALA A 121 -19.46 12.07 -3.93
C ALA A 121 -19.25 13.57 -4.19
N TYR A 122 -18.13 14.14 -3.72
CA TYR A 122 -17.81 15.55 -3.95
C TYR A 122 -17.50 15.90 -5.42
N SER A 123 -17.22 14.88 -6.25
CA SER A 123 -17.09 15.04 -7.70
C SER A 123 -18.40 14.83 -8.46
N GLY A 124 -19.54 14.60 -7.78
CA GLY A 124 -20.83 14.34 -8.36
C GLY A 124 -21.02 12.90 -8.87
N ARG A 125 -20.07 11.98 -8.58
CA ARG A 125 -20.09 10.57 -9.02
C ARG A 125 -20.75 9.66 -7.97
N ASN A 126 -21.96 10.02 -7.52
CA ASN A 126 -22.65 9.34 -6.42
C ASN A 126 -22.95 7.87 -6.72
N ALA A 127 -23.27 7.53 -7.98
CA ALA A 127 -23.50 6.14 -8.39
C ALA A 127 -22.28 5.23 -8.17
N GLU A 128 -21.08 5.79 -8.24
CA GLU A 128 -19.83 5.08 -8.01
C GLU A 128 -19.41 5.14 -6.52
N ALA A 129 -19.76 6.21 -5.81
CA ALA A 129 -19.50 6.34 -4.38
C ALA A 129 -20.25 5.28 -3.55
N THR A 130 -21.51 5.02 -3.89
CA THR A 130 -22.38 4.11 -3.15
C THR A 130 -21.78 2.70 -2.98
N PRO A 131 -21.35 1.99 -4.04
CA PRO A 131 -20.76 0.65 -3.87
C PRO A 131 -19.45 0.66 -3.09
N VAL A 132 -18.64 1.71 -3.19
CA VAL A 132 -17.39 1.85 -2.42
C VAL A 132 -17.69 2.00 -0.93
N LEU A 133 -18.66 2.85 -0.57
CA LEU A 133 -19.06 3.05 0.83
C LEU A 133 -19.78 1.82 1.39
N ALA A 134 -20.59 1.13 0.58
CA ALA A 134 -21.19 -0.15 0.98
C ALA A 134 -20.13 -1.20 1.33
N ARG A 135 -19.09 -1.32 0.49
CA ARG A 135 -17.96 -2.20 0.75
C ARG A 135 -17.29 -1.91 2.11
N LEU A 136 -17.12 -0.63 2.48
CA LEU A 136 -16.62 -0.26 3.81
C LEU A 136 -17.51 -0.81 4.93
N LEU A 137 -18.83 -0.67 4.78
CA LEU A 137 -19.79 -1.11 5.81
C LEU A 137 -19.84 -2.63 5.95
N ASP A 138 -19.66 -3.36 4.86
CA ASP A 138 -19.74 -4.82 4.80
C ASP A 138 -18.43 -5.48 5.25
N GLU A 139 -17.28 -5.00 4.78
CA GLU A 139 -15.98 -5.61 5.07
C GLU A 139 -15.38 -5.12 6.40
N TYR A 140 -15.76 -3.90 6.87
CA TYR A 140 -15.20 -3.25 8.06
C TYR A 140 -16.31 -2.70 8.98
N PRO A 141 -17.23 -3.53 9.49
CA PRO A 141 -18.38 -3.06 10.29
C PRO A 141 -17.99 -2.34 11.57
N ASP A 142 -16.85 -2.68 12.16
CA ASP A 142 -16.33 -2.09 13.40
C ASP A 142 -15.41 -0.88 13.17
N SER A 143 -15.23 -0.45 11.91
CA SER A 143 -14.39 0.71 11.58
C SER A 143 -15.00 2.00 12.15
N PRO A 144 -14.17 2.93 12.67
CA PRO A 144 -14.63 4.25 13.11
C PRO A 144 -15.25 5.09 12.00
N PHE A 145 -15.04 4.72 10.74
CA PHE A 145 -15.48 5.43 9.55
C PHE A 145 -16.89 5.04 9.09
N THR A 146 -17.50 4.01 9.65
CA THR A 146 -18.83 3.50 9.25
C THR A 146 -19.93 4.54 9.41
N LYS A 147 -19.89 5.35 10.46
CA LYS A 147 -20.88 6.41 10.69
C LYS A 147 -20.85 7.46 9.57
N GLU A 148 -19.66 7.89 9.18
CA GLU A 148 -19.50 8.89 8.12
C GLU A 148 -19.89 8.32 6.75
N ALA A 149 -19.55 7.05 6.47
CA ALA A 149 -19.96 6.37 5.25
C ALA A 149 -21.49 6.32 5.10
N ARG A 150 -22.23 5.98 6.15
CA ARG A 150 -23.71 5.98 6.16
C ARG A 150 -24.29 7.36 5.86
N LEU A 151 -23.73 8.41 6.43
CA LEU A 151 -24.18 9.79 6.18
C LEU A 151 -24.00 10.19 4.71
N LEU A 152 -22.90 9.80 4.09
CA LEU A 152 -22.63 10.09 2.66
C LEU A 152 -23.54 9.31 1.71
N MET A 153 -24.04 8.14 2.11
CA MET A 153 -24.98 7.35 1.31
C MET A 153 -26.42 7.82 1.43
N THR A 154 -26.74 8.64 2.42
CA THR A 154 -28.08 9.18 2.60
C THR A 154 -28.28 10.34 1.61
N PRO A 155 -29.29 10.31 0.72
CA PRO A 155 -29.54 11.42 -0.18
C PRO A 155 -29.81 12.70 0.62
N ALA A 156 -29.15 13.80 0.25
CA ALA A 156 -29.47 15.12 0.80
C ALA A 156 -30.95 15.42 0.49
N LYS A 157 -31.73 15.72 1.53
CA LYS A 157 -33.13 16.13 1.40
C LYS A 157 -33.23 17.50 0.74
#